data_d28e6f6fc3d8efd83182017372bf038c
#
_entry.id   d28e6f6fc3d8efd83182017372bf038c
#
_cell.length_a   1.000
_cell.length_b   1.000
_cell.length_c   1.000
_cell.angle_alpha   90.00
_cell.angle_beta   90.00
_cell.angle_gamma   90.00
#
_symmetry.space_group_name_H-M   'P 1'
#
loop_
_entity.id
_entity.type
_entity.pdbx_description
1 polymer ?
#
loop_
_entity_poly.entity_id
_entity_poly.type
_entity_poly.pdbx_seq_one_letter_code
_entity_poly.pdbx_strand_id
1 'polypeptide(L)'
;MKRIATKIFAVIALLIATAPVNAQFKISKAVSAAAKSAQALTLTDAQMAAYVKESVDWMDKNNPVPDENNPYTIRLRKLTANLKDADGIPLNFKVYDVIDVNAFACPDGSVRVFSSLMDIMSDEELLGVIGHEIGHVTKRHSKNAFKQQLLTGALKDAVSSTGGVAAQLTESQLGTLGESLINAKYSQKQES
;
A
#
# COMPACT_ATOMS: atom_id res chain seq x y z
N MET A 1 -34.52 -28.22 17.54
CA MET A 1 -33.30 -27.56 17.06
C MET A 1 -32.33 -27.16 18.19
N LYS A 2 -32.74 -26.55 19.30
CA LYS A 2 -31.85 -26.14 20.42
C LYS A 2 -31.05 -27.30 21.07
N ARG A 3 -31.64 -28.50 21.20
CA ARG A 3 -30.99 -29.66 21.84
C ARG A 3 -29.84 -30.30 20.98
N ILE A 4 -29.89 -30.15 19.65
CA ILE A 4 -28.85 -30.68 18.74
C ILE A 4 -27.64 -29.76 18.76
N ALA A 5 -27.86 -28.44 18.76
CA ALA A 5 -26.79 -27.46 18.83
C ALA A 5 -25.96 -27.57 20.13
N THR A 6 -26.65 -27.80 21.28
CA THR A 6 -26.00 -27.99 22.59
C THR A 6 -25.14 -29.26 22.64
N LYS A 7 -25.57 -30.34 21.99
CA LYS A 7 -24.82 -31.59 21.93
C LYS A 7 -23.58 -31.46 21.01
N ILE A 8 -23.69 -30.74 19.92
CA ILE A 8 -22.54 -30.49 19.00
C ILE A 8 -21.49 -29.63 19.72
N PHE A 9 -21.90 -28.61 20.46
CA PHE A 9 -20.96 -27.77 21.21
C PHE A 9 -20.24 -28.55 22.33
N ALA A 10 -20.93 -29.46 23.03
CA ALA A 10 -20.35 -30.31 24.07
C ALA A 10 -19.34 -31.31 23.48
N VAL A 11 -19.60 -31.88 22.30
CA VAL A 11 -18.71 -32.81 21.63
C VAL A 11 -17.45 -32.11 21.12
N ILE A 12 -17.57 -30.87 20.58
CA ILE A 12 -16.42 -30.08 20.14
C ILE A 12 -15.55 -29.67 21.34
N ALA A 13 -16.16 -29.26 22.45
CA ALA A 13 -15.46 -28.90 23.68
C ALA A 13 -14.71 -30.14 24.29
N LEU A 14 -15.31 -31.31 24.23
CA LEU A 14 -14.71 -32.55 24.76
C LEU A 14 -13.54 -33.04 23.87
N LEU A 15 -13.64 -32.88 22.55
CA LEU A 15 -12.55 -33.22 21.60
C LEU A 15 -11.31 -32.30 21.77
N ILE A 16 -11.53 -31.04 22.15
CA ILE A 16 -10.41 -30.12 22.42
C ILE A 16 -9.70 -30.47 23.74
N ALA A 17 -10.44 -30.95 24.75
CA ALA A 17 -9.87 -31.29 26.06
C ALA A 17 -9.00 -32.59 26.02
N THR A 18 -9.18 -33.44 25.00
CA THR A 18 -8.43 -34.71 24.86
C THR A 18 -7.29 -34.66 23.84
N ALA A 19 -7.09 -33.50 23.15
CA ALA A 19 -6.00 -33.34 22.20
C ALA A 19 -4.64 -33.26 22.93
N PRO A 20 -3.58 -33.93 22.42
CA PRO A 20 -2.25 -33.78 23.01
C PRO A 20 -1.80 -32.32 23.00
N VAL A 21 -1.06 -31.91 24.04
CA VAL A 21 -0.61 -30.50 24.26
C VAL A 21 -0.01 -29.88 23.02
N ASN A 22 0.71 -30.64 22.20
CA ASN A 22 1.27 -30.15 20.94
C ASN A 22 0.22 -29.80 19.87
N ALA A 23 -0.95 -30.46 19.89
CA ALA A 23 -2.05 -30.15 18.97
C ALA A 23 -2.79 -28.88 19.42
N GLN A 24 -2.99 -28.71 20.73
CA GLN A 24 -3.58 -27.48 21.30
C GLN A 24 -2.72 -26.25 21.03
N PHE A 25 -1.38 -26.39 21.10
CA PHE A 25 -0.46 -25.31 20.78
C PHE A 25 -0.49 -24.91 19.30
N LYS A 26 -0.66 -25.87 18.38
CA LYS A 26 -0.83 -25.60 16.95
C LYS A 26 -2.18 -24.94 16.64
N ILE A 27 -3.25 -25.36 17.32
CA ILE A 27 -4.58 -24.78 17.16
C ILE A 27 -4.61 -23.35 17.69
N SER A 28 -4.03 -23.07 18.84
CA SER A 28 -3.97 -21.72 19.40
C SER A 28 -3.16 -20.76 18.53
N LYS A 29 -2.04 -21.22 17.94
CA LYS A 29 -1.28 -20.43 16.94
C LYS A 29 -2.09 -20.17 15.66
N ALA A 30 -2.82 -21.17 15.15
CA ALA A 30 -3.66 -21.03 13.97
C ALA A 30 -4.81 -20.04 14.22
N VAL A 31 -5.45 -20.12 15.39
CA VAL A 31 -6.53 -19.19 15.80
C VAL A 31 -5.99 -17.78 15.98
N SER A 32 -4.82 -17.61 16.62
CA SER A 32 -4.21 -16.31 16.79
C SER A 32 -3.76 -15.70 15.44
N ALA A 33 -3.24 -16.52 14.53
CA ALA A 33 -2.88 -16.07 13.17
C ALA A 33 -4.12 -15.69 12.36
N ALA A 34 -5.22 -16.43 12.46
CA ALA A 34 -6.48 -16.11 11.81
C ALA A 34 -7.11 -14.81 12.39
N ALA A 35 -7.06 -14.64 13.72
CA ALA A 35 -7.53 -13.41 14.38
C ALA A 35 -6.69 -12.19 13.97
N LYS A 36 -5.37 -12.30 13.95
CA LYS A 36 -4.45 -11.25 13.45
C LYS A 36 -4.70 -10.92 11.98
N SER A 37 -4.98 -11.93 11.16
CA SER A 37 -5.32 -11.72 9.74
C SER A 37 -6.65 -11.00 9.56
N ALA A 38 -7.66 -11.35 10.35
CA ALA A 38 -8.95 -10.66 10.35
C ALA A 38 -8.83 -9.21 10.82
N GLN A 39 -8.01 -8.95 11.86
CA GLN A 39 -7.77 -7.62 12.39
C GLN A 39 -7.00 -6.73 11.38
N ALA A 40 -6.04 -7.30 10.65
CA ALA A 40 -5.33 -6.59 9.58
C ALA A 40 -6.24 -6.29 8.36
N LEU A 41 -7.30 -7.08 8.13
CA LEU A 41 -8.31 -6.79 7.12
C LEU A 41 -9.20 -5.59 7.47
N THR A 42 -9.18 -5.12 8.72
CA THR A 42 -9.98 -3.99 9.22
C THR A 42 -9.22 -2.67 9.36
N LEU A 43 -8.09 -2.50 8.64
CA LEU A 43 -7.39 -1.21 8.58
C LEU A 43 -8.37 -0.10 8.21
N THR A 44 -8.47 0.90 9.08
CA THR A 44 -9.26 2.10 8.82
C THR A 44 -8.62 2.95 7.71
N ASP A 45 -9.41 3.78 7.06
CA ASP A 45 -8.89 4.71 6.04
C ASP A 45 -7.85 5.68 6.65
N ALA A 46 -8.01 6.07 7.90
CA ALA A 46 -7.06 6.93 8.62
C ALA A 46 -5.71 6.24 8.85
N GLN A 47 -5.72 4.96 9.27
CA GLN A 47 -4.49 4.18 9.42
C GLN A 47 -3.80 3.97 8.07
N MET A 48 -4.58 3.66 7.03
CA MET A 48 -4.07 3.53 5.67
C MET A 48 -3.38 4.81 5.20
N ALA A 49 -4.03 5.97 5.38
CA ALA A 49 -3.49 7.26 5.01
C ALA A 49 -2.18 7.58 5.77
N ALA A 50 -2.10 7.24 7.06
CA ALA A 50 -0.88 7.42 7.85
C ALA A 50 0.29 6.59 7.30
N TYR A 51 0.07 5.30 6.99
CA TYR A 51 1.12 4.44 6.42
C TYR A 51 1.55 4.88 5.02
N VAL A 52 0.60 5.32 4.18
CA VAL A 52 0.92 5.86 2.85
C VAL A 52 1.79 7.10 3.00
N LYS A 53 1.37 8.04 3.86
CA LYS A 53 2.15 9.27 4.11
C LYS A 53 3.56 8.97 4.60
N GLU A 54 3.72 8.09 5.57
CA GLU A 54 5.03 7.71 6.11
C GLU A 54 5.92 7.07 5.03
N SER A 55 5.34 6.23 4.16
CA SER A 55 6.05 5.61 3.04
C SER A 55 6.47 6.62 1.98
N VAL A 56 5.60 7.58 1.64
CA VAL A 56 5.89 8.65 0.67
C VAL A 56 6.96 9.59 1.21
N ASP A 57 6.86 10.01 2.48
CA ASP A 57 7.85 10.85 3.14
C ASP A 57 9.22 10.16 3.16
N TRP A 58 9.25 8.86 3.42
CA TRP A 58 10.48 8.07 3.38
C TRP A 58 11.07 7.99 1.96
N MET A 59 10.24 7.73 0.94
CA MET A 59 10.70 7.70 -0.45
C MET A 59 11.23 9.06 -0.89
N ASP A 60 10.56 10.16 -0.57
CA ASP A 60 11.00 11.51 -0.92
C ASP A 60 12.33 11.90 -0.24
N LYS A 61 12.61 11.34 0.94
CA LYS A 61 13.87 11.54 1.67
C LYS A 61 15.01 10.68 1.11
N ASN A 62 14.70 9.48 0.61
CA ASN A 62 15.69 8.50 0.19
C ASN A 62 15.93 8.47 -1.33
N ASN A 63 15.20 9.28 -2.11
CA ASN A 63 15.44 9.49 -3.54
C ASN A 63 15.85 10.94 -3.78
N PRO A 64 16.74 11.20 -4.75
CA PRO A 64 17.09 12.57 -5.13
C PRO A 64 15.86 13.30 -5.70
N VAL A 65 15.35 14.30 -4.99
CA VAL A 65 14.27 15.19 -5.45
C VAL A 65 14.90 16.50 -5.89
N PRO A 66 14.88 16.83 -7.19
CA PRO A 66 15.45 18.08 -7.71
C PRO A 66 14.71 19.31 -7.15
N ASP A 67 15.42 20.42 -7.06
CA ASP A 67 14.86 21.68 -6.59
C ASP A 67 13.87 22.32 -7.59
N GLU A 68 13.22 23.40 -7.19
CA GLU A 68 12.19 24.11 -7.96
C GLU A 68 12.70 24.76 -9.27
N ASN A 69 13.99 24.97 -9.39
CA ASN A 69 14.64 25.58 -10.58
C ASN A 69 15.16 24.52 -11.55
N ASN A 70 15.14 23.27 -11.18
CA ASN A 70 15.59 22.17 -12.03
C ASN A 70 14.69 22.03 -13.27
N PRO A 71 15.24 21.82 -14.47
CA PRO A 71 14.48 21.69 -15.72
C PRO A 71 13.40 20.62 -15.68
N TYR A 72 13.64 19.47 -15.05
CA TYR A 72 12.64 18.41 -14.89
C TYR A 72 11.49 18.87 -14.00
N THR A 73 11.77 19.52 -12.87
CA THR A 73 10.74 20.06 -11.97
C THR A 73 9.89 21.13 -12.68
N ILE A 74 10.52 22.03 -13.42
CA ILE A 74 9.83 23.07 -14.20
C ILE A 74 8.94 22.42 -15.27
N ARG A 75 9.46 21.43 -16.02
CA ARG A 75 8.71 20.71 -17.06
C ARG A 75 7.50 19.99 -16.46
N LEU A 76 7.70 19.20 -15.40
CA LEU A 76 6.62 18.45 -14.74
C LEU A 76 5.54 19.40 -14.21
N ARG A 77 5.91 20.47 -13.52
CA ARG A 77 4.97 21.48 -13.00
C ARG A 77 4.14 22.14 -14.12
N LYS A 78 4.75 22.43 -15.27
CA LYS A 78 4.03 22.97 -16.44
C LYS A 78 3.01 21.97 -16.97
N LEU A 79 3.39 20.71 -17.13
CA LEU A 79 2.51 19.66 -17.64
C LEU A 79 1.34 19.36 -16.71
N THR A 80 1.56 19.41 -15.40
CA THR A 80 0.56 19.05 -14.39
C THR A 80 -0.21 20.23 -13.81
N ALA A 81 -0.01 21.46 -14.36
CA ALA A 81 -0.58 22.70 -13.81
C ALA A 81 -2.11 22.66 -13.60
N ASN A 82 -2.82 21.93 -14.46
CA ASN A 82 -4.28 21.80 -14.42
C ASN A 82 -4.76 20.52 -13.71
N LEU A 83 -3.85 19.65 -13.28
CA LEU A 83 -4.17 18.40 -12.58
C LEU A 83 -4.13 18.64 -11.06
N LYS A 84 -5.27 18.93 -10.44
CA LYS A 84 -5.34 19.31 -9.03
C LYS A 84 -5.78 18.19 -8.12
N ASP A 85 -6.69 17.35 -8.58
CA ASP A 85 -7.23 16.25 -7.83
C ASP A 85 -7.65 15.07 -8.73
N ALA A 86 -7.81 13.92 -8.13
CA ALA A 86 -8.35 12.72 -8.74
C ALA A 86 -9.51 12.23 -7.86
N ASP A 87 -10.75 12.52 -8.25
CA ASP A 87 -11.96 12.13 -7.51
C ASP A 87 -11.95 12.66 -6.05
N GLY A 88 -11.51 13.92 -5.86
CA GLY A 88 -11.40 14.56 -4.55
C GLY A 88 -10.14 14.18 -3.76
N ILE A 89 -9.22 13.39 -4.34
CA ILE A 89 -7.91 13.11 -3.78
C ILE A 89 -6.92 14.15 -4.33
N PRO A 90 -6.36 15.05 -3.50
CA PRO A 90 -5.40 16.05 -3.97
C PRO A 90 -4.18 15.40 -4.61
N LEU A 91 -3.77 15.89 -5.79
CA LEU A 91 -2.59 15.39 -6.48
C LEU A 91 -1.34 16.20 -6.09
N ASN A 92 -0.24 15.47 -5.88
CA ASN A 92 1.07 16.04 -5.59
C ASN A 92 2.13 15.40 -6.50
N PHE A 93 2.85 16.21 -7.25
CA PHE A 93 3.82 15.77 -8.25
C PHE A 93 5.24 16.13 -7.84
N LYS A 94 6.15 15.13 -7.92
CA LYS A 94 7.59 15.36 -7.79
C LYS A 94 8.37 14.52 -8.81
N VAL A 95 9.55 14.98 -9.15
CA VAL A 95 10.53 14.21 -9.93
C VAL A 95 11.42 13.47 -8.95
N TYR A 96 11.78 12.22 -9.29
CA TYR A 96 12.93 11.53 -8.73
C TYR A 96 14.03 11.50 -9.78
N ASP A 97 15.17 12.09 -9.45
CA ASP A 97 16.33 12.16 -10.37
C ASP A 97 17.15 10.88 -10.29
N VAL A 98 16.67 9.85 -10.98
CA VAL A 98 17.20 8.49 -10.96
C VAL A 98 17.29 7.92 -12.39
N ILE A 99 18.15 6.92 -12.55
CA ILE A 99 18.44 6.29 -13.86
C ILE A 99 17.37 5.30 -14.33
N ASP A 100 16.52 4.82 -13.43
CA ASP A 100 15.44 3.92 -13.79
C ASP A 100 14.34 4.64 -14.58
N VAL A 101 13.67 3.91 -15.46
CA VAL A 101 12.57 4.44 -16.29
C VAL A 101 11.26 4.03 -15.68
N ASN A 102 10.60 4.96 -14.96
CA ASN A 102 9.32 4.67 -14.29
C ASN A 102 8.53 5.95 -13.95
N ALA A 103 7.24 5.76 -13.69
CA ALA A 103 6.36 6.66 -12.95
C ALA A 103 5.41 5.82 -12.11
N PHE A 104 4.91 6.37 -11.00
CA PHE A 104 3.93 5.68 -10.16
C PHE A 104 3.08 6.67 -9.37
N ALA A 105 1.90 6.23 -8.96
CA ALA A 105 1.02 7.01 -8.10
C ALA A 105 0.64 6.26 -6.82
N CYS A 106 0.72 6.97 -5.70
CA CYS A 106 0.36 6.46 -4.38
C CYS A 106 -1.11 6.71 -4.07
N PRO A 107 -1.69 5.95 -3.11
CA PRO A 107 -3.10 6.08 -2.74
C PRO A 107 -3.54 7.45 -2.22
N ASP A 108 -2.60 8.29 -1.78
CA ASP A 108 -2.83 9.66 -1.30
C ASP A 108 -2.83 10.73 -2.40
N GLY A 109 -2.64 10.32 -3.66
CA GLY A 109 -2.51 11.22 -4.80
C GLY A 109 -1.09 11.72 -5.06
N SER A 110 -0.09 11.23 -4.33
CA SER A 110 1.32 11.50 -4.63
C SER A 110 1.73 10.77 -5.90
N VAL A 111 2.14 11.53 -6.93
CA VAL A 111 2.64 11.02 -8.22
C VAL A 111 4.13 11.33 -8.31
N ARG A 112 4.92 10.32 -8.62
CA ARG A 112 6.37 10.43 -8.77
C ARG A 112 6.77 10.04 -10.19
N VAL A 113 7.57 10.86 -10.84
CA VAL A 113 8.02 10.69 -12.23
C VAL A 113 9.53 10.67 -12.23
N PHE A 114 10.14 9.66 -12.83
CA PHE A 114 11.59 9.51 -12.89
C PHE A 114 12.17 10.36 -14.02
N SER A 115 13.32 11.02 -13.77
CA SER A 115 13.98 11.88 -14.76
C SER A 115 14.29 11.15 -16.05
N SER A 116 14.75 9.90 -15.99
CA SER A 116 15.04 9.08 -17.18
C SER A 116 13.80 8.77 -18.03
N LEU A 117 12.60 8.66 -17.42
CA LEU A 117 11.37 8.56 -18.19
C LEU A 117 11.09 9.87 -18.94
N MET A 118 11.35 11.01 -18.29
CA MET A 118 11.16 12.33 -18.89
C MET A 118 12.15 12.58 -20.04
N ASP A 119 13.34 11.98 -20.01
CA ASP A 119 14.33 12.13 -21.08
C ASP A 119 13.91 11.45 -22.39
N ILE A 120 13.18 10.35 -22.29
CA ILE A 120 12.82 9.52 -23.45
C ILE A 120 11.41 9.78 -23.99
N MET A 121 10.59 10.57 -23.30
CA MET A 121 9.19 10.85 -23.67
C MET A 121 8.96 12.30 -24.06
N SER A 122 8.12 12.52 -25.06
CA SER A 122 7.53 13.83 -25.35
C SER A 122 6.60 14.29 -24.23
N ASP A 123 6.17 15.54 -24.26
CA ASP A 123 5.22 16.07 -23.27
C ASP A 123 3.86 15.37 -23.32
N GLU A 124 3.38 15.02 -24.51
CA GLU A 124 2.13 14.31 -24.73
C GLU A 124 2.19 12.87 -24.22
N GLU A 125 3.27 12.15 -24.50
CA GLU A 125 3.50 10.78 -24.01
C GLU A 125 3.59 10.75 -22.50
N LEU A 126 4.35 11.69 -21.91
CA LEU A 126 4.50 11.81 -20.47
C LEU A 126 3.17 12.11 -19.78
N LEU A 127 2.33 13.01 -20.35
CA LEU A 127 0.98 13.27 -19.86
C LEU A 127 0.11 12.01 -19.94
N GLY A 128 0.26 11.20 -20.99
CA GLY A 128 -0.44 9.91 -21.12
C GLY A 128 -0.09 8.97 -19.98
N VAL A 129 1.21 8.83 -19.65
CA VAL A 129 1.66 8.01 -18.51
C VAL A 129 1.13 8.58 -17.18
N ILE A 130 1.27 9.89 -16.95
CA ILE A 130 0.76 10.53 -15.72
C ILE A 130 -0.75 10.32 -15.58
N GLY A 131 -1.52 10.45 -16.67
CA GLY A 131 -2.95 10.20 -16.68
C GLY A 131 -3.31 8.75 -16.35
N HIS A 132 -2.52 7.79 -16.85
CA HIS A 132 -2.65 6.38 -16.52
C HIS A 132 -2.45 6.13 -15.02
N GLU A 133 -1.38 6.67 -14.43
CA GLU A 133 -1.10 6.55 -13.00
C GLU A 133 -2.20 7.18 -12.13
N ILE A 134 -2.70 8.36 -12.52
CA ILE A 134 -3.85 9.00 -11.85
C ILE A 134 -5.10 8.12 -11.94
N GLY A 135 -5.31 7.42 -13.06
CA GLY A 135 -6.39 6.46 -13.23
C GLY A 135 -6.37 5.34 -12.18
N HIS A 136 -5.19 4.85 -11.80
CA HIS A 136 -5.06 3.85 -10.72
C HIS A 136 -5.41 4.42 -9.33
N VAL A 137 -5.18 5.71 -9.08
CA VAL A 137 -5.63 6.39 -7.86
C VAL A 137 -7.16 6.45 -7.82
N THR A 138 -7.77 6.98 -8.88
CA THR A 138 -9.23 7.15 -9.02
C THR A 138 -9.97 5.82 -8.88
N LYS A 139 -9.50 4.79 -9.57
CA LYS A 139 -10.06 3.42 -9.49
C LYS A 139 -9.69 2.69 -8.18
N ARG A 140 -8.94 3.32 -7.28
CA ARG A 140 -8.45 2.75 -6.00
C ARG A 140 -7.55 1.52 -6.16
N HIS A 141 -6.94 1.32 -7.32
CA HIS A 141 -6.02 0.20 -7.56
C HIS A 141 -4.79 0.33 -6.67
N SER A 142 -4.18 1.53 -6.60
CA SER A 142 -3.04 1.85 -5.73
C SER A 142 -3.37 1.57 -4.26
N LYS A 143 -4.57 1.94 -3.78
CA LYS A 143 -5.03 1.66 -2.41
C LYS A 143 -5.12 0.16 -2.13
N ASN A 144 -5.67 -0.61 -3.06
CA ASN A 144 -5.83 -2.06 -2.91
C ASN A 144 -4.47 -2.78 -2.93
N ALA A 145 -3.57 -2.40 -3.83
CA ALA A 145 -2.22 -2.93 -3.91
C ALA A 145 -1.44 -2.65 -2.61
N PHE A 146 -1.45 -1.41 -2.14
CA PHE A 146 -0.81 -1.01 -0.88
C PHE A 146 -1.36 -1.77 0.33
N LYS A 147 -2.69 -1.92 0.41
CA LYS A 147 -3.33 -2.70 1.46
C LYS A 147 -2.87 -4.16 1.45
N GLN A 148 -2.73 -4.77 0.28
CA GLN A 148 -2.22 -6.14 0.17
C GLN A 148 -0.78 -6.24 0.68
N GLN A 149 0.07 -5.26 0.39
CA GLN A 149 1.46 -5.22 0.89
C GLN A 149 1.52 -5.13 2.41
N LEU A 150 0.71 -4.25 3.02
CA LEU A 150 0.61 -4.16 4.49
C LEU A 150 0.15 -5.47 5.15
N LEU A 151 -0.57 -6.32 4.42
CA LEU A 151 -1.07 -7.61 4.92
C LEU A 151 -0.09 -8.77 4.70
N THR A 152 1.05 -8.55 4.04
CA THR A 152 2.04 -9.59 3.72
C THR A 152 3.32 -9.47 4.56
N GLY A 153 3.97 -10.62 4.82
CA GLY A 153 5.31 -10.67 5.41
C GLY A 153 5.48 -9.97 6.77
N ALA A 154 6.62 -9.33 6.94
CA ALA A 154 7.02 -8.64 8.18
C ALA A 154 6.14 -7.41 8.51
N LEU A 155 5.50 -6.83 7.50
CA LEU A 155 4.60 -5.67 7.68
C LEU A 155 3.31 -6.04 8.42
N LYS A 156 2.80 -7.26 8.17
CA LYS A 156 1.58 -7.76 8.81
C LYS A 156 1.68 -7.77 10.35
N ASP A 157 2.82 -8.16 10.89
CA ASP A 157 3.00 -8.22 12.34
C ASP A 157 3.08 -6.82 12.96
N ALA A 158 3.72 -5.87 12.29
CA ALA A 158 3.77 -4.46 12.71
C ALA A 158 2.37 -3.84 12.71
N VAL A 159 1.61 -4.00 11.62
CA VAL A 159 0.28 -3.43 11.46
C VAL A 159 -0.76 -4.06 12.40
N SER A 160 -0.66 -5.38 12.68
CA SER A 160 -1.61 -6.09 13.54
C SER A 160 -1.41 -5.86 15.04
N SER A 161 -0.28 -5.30 15.47
CA SER A 161 0.05 -5.12 16.88
C SER A 161 -0.54 -3.87 17.55
N THR A 162 -1.18 -2.98 16.81
CA THR A 162 -1.40 -1.58 17.22
C THR A 162 -2.79 -1.20 17.71
N GLY A 163 -3.74 -2.12 17.83
CA GLY A 163 -5.02 -1.84 18.48
C GLY A 163 -5.77 -0.59 18.00
N GLY A 164 -5.61 -0.20 16.72
CA GLY A 164 -6.32 0.93 16.13
C GLY A 164 -5.46 2.18 15.86
N VAL A 165 -4.21 2.23 16.33
CA VAL A 165 -3.26 3.30 16.03
C VAL A 165 -2.27 2.78 14.98
N ALA A 166 -1.85 3.60 14.00
CA ALA A 166 -0.79 3.21 13.07
C ALA A 166 0.52 3.00 13.86
N ALA A 167 1.14 1.81 13.68
CA ALA A 167 2.47 1.56 14.26
C ALA A 167 3.51 2.38 13.49
N GLN A 168 4.50 2.88 14.17
CA GLN A 168 5.66 3.45 13.50
C GLN A 168 6.45 2.33 12.80
N LEU A 169 6.65 2.47 11.50
CA LEU A 169 7.37 1.50 10.70
C LEU A 169 8.89 1.72 10.81
N THR A 170 9.64 0.63 10.77
CA THR A 170 11.11 0.71 10.70
C THR A 170 11.57 1.14 9.31
N GLU A 171 12.79 1.67 9.20
CA GLU A 171 13.43 2.03 7.92
C GLU A 171 13.36 0.89 6.88
N SER A 172 13.63 -0.35 7.30
CA SER A 172 13.55 -1.53 6.42
C SER A 172 12.12 -1.82 5.96
N GLN A 173 11.12 -1.61 6.81
CA GLN A 173 9.70 -1.79 6.47
C GLN A 173 9.24 -0.69 5.51
N LEU A 174 9.67 0.55 5.72
CA LEU A 174 9.40 1.68 4.84
C LEU A 174 10.05 1.47 3.47
N GLY A 175 11.29 0.97 3.42
CA GLY A 175 11.97 0.59 2.18
C GLY A 175 11.18 -0.47 1.40
N THR A 176 10.74 -1.53 2.08
CA THR A 176 9.92 -2.58 1.45
C THR A 176 8.59 -2.05 0.91
N LEU A 177 7.92 -1.16 1.63
CA LEU A 177 6.70 -0.51 1.16
C LEU A 177 6.96 0.43 -0.02
N GLY A 178 8.02 1.24 0.04
CA GLY A 178 8.44 2.12 -1.03
C GLY A 178 8.72 1.34 -2.32
N GLU A 179 9.52 0.29 -2.26
CA GLU A 179 9.76 -0.60 -3.40
C GLU A 179 8.48 -1.20 -3.97
N SER A 180 7.53 -1.58 -3.10
CA SER A 180 6.26 -2.14 -3.54
C SER A 180 5.36 -1.12 -4.25
N LEU A 181 5.42 0.15 -3.86
CA LEU A 181 4.73 1.24 -4.53
C LEU A 181 5.35 1.55 -5.90
N ILE A 182 6.67 1.64 -5.96
CA ILE A 182 7.44 1.88 -7.20
C ILE A 182 7.21 0.75 -8.22
N ASN A 183 7.15 -0.50 -7.76
CA ASN A 183 7.02 -1.69 -8.59
C ASN A 183 5.59 -2.27 -8.60
N ALA A 184 4.58 -1.47 -8.26
CA ALA A 184 3.20 -1.93 -8.23
C ALA A 184 2.79 -2.48 -9.60
N LYS A 185 2.44 -3.79 -9.63
CA LYS A 185 1.90 -4.44 -10.83
C LYS A 185 0.40 -4.60 -10.67
N TYR A 186 -0.33 -4.04 -11.61
CA TYR A 186 -1.78 -4.17 -11.64
C TYR A 186 -2.20 -5.40 -12.46
N SER A 187 -3.30 -6.03 -12.11
CA SER A 187 -3.80 -7.18 -12.88
C SER A 187 -4.34 -6.73 -14.23
N GLN A 188 -4.32 -7.61 -15.25
CA GLN A 188 -4.89 -7.30 -16.57
C GLN A 188 -6.33 -6.78 -16.49
N LYS A 189 -7.11 -7.23 -15.48
CA LYS A 189 -8.46 -6.72 -15.25
C LYS A 189 -8.47 -5.28 -14.73
N GLN A 190 -7.39 -4.81 -14.15
CA GLN A 190 -7.23 -3.44 -13.64
C GLN A 190 -6.64 -2.50 -14.70
N GLU A 191 -6.04 -3.06 -15.76
CA GLU A 191 -5.49 -2.31 -16.89
C GLU A 191 -6.53 -2.07 -18.00
N SER A 192 -7.63 -2.80 -18.00
CA SER A 192 -8.76 -2.66 -18.93
C SER A 192 -9.84 -1.74 -18.36
#